data_c6d98c7c2d32d3b2b68477d15ea3fdec
#
_entry.id   c6d98c7c2d32d3b2b68477d15ea3fdec
#
_cell.length_a   1.000
_cell.length_b   1.000
_cell.length_c   1.000
_cell.angle_alpha   90.00
_cell.angle_beta   90.00
_cell.angle_gamma   90.00
#
_symmetry.space_group_name_H-M   'P 1'
#
loop_
_entity.id
_entity.type
_entity.pdbx_description
1 polymer ?
#
loop_
_entity_poly.entity_id
_entity_poly.type
_entity_poly.pdbx_seq_one_letter_code
_entity_poly.pdbx_strand_id
1 'polypeptide(L)'
;MRWRSEGGFTLIEVLAAAGLLVSAGIVATVAAVAMLRLERAAHAEAVGLAVATEKLEELIAATPPARAGGNDETALDGVPVTRIWRVIAAAPAPGLTRLEVTARWDRPRTTLLTLVAAVPAGAVLP
;
A
#
# COMPACT_ATOMS: atom_id res chain seq x y z
N MET A 1 2.64 20.98 67.48
CA MET A 1 1.96 20.14 66.47
C MET A 1 1.90 20.90 65.14
N ARG A 2 2.71 20.53 64.21
CA ARG A 2 2.56 21.10 62.86
C ARG A 2 1.45 20.31 62.18
N TRP A 3 0.33 20.93 62.00
CA TRP A 3 -0.71 20.44 61.10
C TRP A 3 -0.12 20.58 59.69
N ARG A 4 0.28 19.48 59.09
CA ARG A 4 0.42 19.43 57.65
C ARG A 4 -0.98 19.68 57.11
N SER A 5 -1.20 20.84 56.58
CA SER A 5 -2.33 21.07 55.70
C SER A 5 -2.08 20.15 54.51
N GLU A 6 -2.66 18.97 54.53
CA GLU A 6 -2.89 18.23 53.31
C GLU A 6 -3.84 19.08 52.48
N GLY A 7 -3.27 20.01 51.72
CA GLY A 7 -4.03 20.84 50.83
C GLY A 7 -4.65 19.93 49.81
N GLY A 8 -5.97 19.72 49.88
CA GLY A 8 -6.76 19.11 48.84
C GLY A 8 -6.54 19.88 47.55
N PHE A 9 -6.65 19.22 46.40
CA PHE A 9 -6.59 19.86 45.11
C PHE A 9 -7.57 21.00 45.03
N THR A 10 -7.14 22.16 44.54
CA THR A 10 -8.02 23.27 44.26
C THR A 10 -8.93 22.93 43.08
N LEU A 11 -10.09 23.55 43.01
CA LEU A 11 -11.01 23.34 41.87
C LEU A 11 -10.32 23.62 40.53
N ILE A 12 -9.48 24.65 40.47
CA ILE A 12 -8.68 24.99 39.27
C ILE A 12 -7.72 23.88 38.90
N GLU A 13 -7.09 23.27 39.88
CA GLU A 13 -6.15 22.15 39.67
C GLU A 13 -6.87 20.91 39.12
N VAL A 14 -8.06 20.61 39.64
CA VAL A 14 -8.90 19.51 39.14
C VAL A 14 -9.35 19.79 37.71
N LEU A 15 -9.80 21.02 37.41
CA LEU A 15 -10.19 21.41 36.06
C LEU A 15 -9.02 21.37 35.08
N ALA A 16 -7.84 21.82 35.50
CA ALA A 16 -6.63 21.75 34.68
C ALA A 16 -6.23 20.29 34.39
N ALA A 17 -6.26 19.45 35.40
CA ALA A 17 -5.97 18.01 35.25
C ALA A 17 -6.99 17.32 34.34
N ALA A 18 -8.29 17.62 34.49
CA ALA A 18 -9.33 17.11 33.61
C ALA A 18 -9.15 17.57 32.17
N GLY A 19 -8.80 18.86 31.96
CA GLY A 19 -8.49 19.38 30.65
C GLY A 19 -7.31 18.71 29.98
N LEU A 20 -6.25 18.42 30.73
CA LEU A 20 -5.09 17.68 30.24
C LEU A 20 -5.44 16.24 29.87
N LEU A 21 -6.22 15.56 30.69
CA LEU A 21 -6.68 14.19 30.40
C LEU A 21 -7.54 14.12 29.12
N VAL A 22 -8.46 15.05 28.96
CA VAL A 22 -9.29 15.14 27.76
C VAL A 22 -8.43 15.41 26.53
N SER A 23 -7.50 16.35 26.63
CA SER A 23 -6.56 16.68 25.53
C SER A 23 -5.70 15.48 25.14
N ALA A 24 -5.14 14.78 26.12
CA ALA A 24 -4.34 13.58 25.91
C ALA A 24 -5.19 12.47 25.25
N GLY A 25 -6.44 12.30 25.69
CA GLY A 25 -7.36 11.34 25.10
C GLY A 25 -7.67 11.65 23.63
N ILE A 26 -7.89 12.91 23.29
CA ILE A 26 -8.11 13.34 21.90
C ILE A 26 -6.88 13.06 21.05
N VAL A 27 -5.69 13.44 21.51
CA VAL A 27 -4.43 13.19 20.78
C VAL A 27 -4.20 11.70 20.58
N ALA A 28 -4.40 10.89 21.60
CA ALA A 28 -4.26 9.44 21.49
C ALA A 28 -5.24 8.83 20.48
N THR A 29 -6.48 9.31 20.46
CA THR A 29 -7.50 8.84 19.50
C THR A 29 -7.13 9.22 18.08
N VAL A 30 -6.70 10.46 17.86
CA VAL A 30 -6.25 10.92 16.54
C VAL A 30 -5.04 10.12 16.06
N ALA A 31 -4.08 9.87 16.94
CA ALA A 31 -2.90 9.06 16.61
C ALA A 31 -3.28 7.61 16.27
N ALA A 32 -4.19 6.99 17.02
CA ALA A 32 -4.67 5.65 16.75
C ALA A 32 -5.38 5.55 15.39
N VAL A 33 -6.25 6.51 15.07
CA VAL A 33 -6.92 6.57 13.76
C VAL A 33 -5.92 6.77 12.63
N ALA A 34 -4.91 7.63 12.82
CA ALA A 34 -3.85 7.84 11.83
C ALA A 34 -3.06 6.55 11.59
N MET A 35 -2.72 5.81 12.65
CA MET A 35 -2.02 4.53 12.54
C MET A 35 -2.82 3.49 11.77
N LEU A 36 -4.11 3.34 12.08
CA LEU A 36 -5.00 2.43 11.34
C LEU A 36 -5.10 2.78 9.84
N ARG A 37 -5.09 4.06 9.52
CA ARG A 37 -5.07 4.51 8.11
C ARG A 37 -3.77 4.14 7.41
N LEU A 38 -2.63 4.30 8.08
CA LEU A 38 -1.31 3.91 7.57
C LEU A 38 -1.22 2.40 7.36
N GLU A 39 -1.69 1.60 8.32
CA GLU A 39 -1.73 0.14 8.20
C GLU A 39 -2.58 -0.32 7.00
N ARG A 40 -3.74 0.26 6.81
CA ARG A 40 -4.61 -0.05 5.67
C ARG A 40 -3.95 0.33 4.34
N ALA A 41 -3.30 1.48 4.28
CA ALA A 41 -2.57 1.92 3.09
C ALA A 41 -1.39 1.00 2.79
N ALA A 42 -0.59 0.63 3.80
CA ALA A 42 0.53 -0.28 3.66
C ALA A 42 0.08 -1.69 3.24
N HIS A 43 -1.03 -2.18 3.80
CA HIS A 43 -1.61 -3.47 3.42
C HIS A 43 -2.07 -3.47 1.95
N ALA A 44 -2.78 -2.44 1.52
CA ALA A 44 -3.23 -2.31 0.14
C ALA A 44 -2.05 -2.22 -0.85
N GLU A 45 -0.99 -1.51 -0.47
CA GLU A 45 0.24 -1.42 -1.27
C GLU A 45 0.95 -2.77 -1.39
N ALA A 46 1.07 -3.50 -0.28
CA ALA A 46 1.64 -4.85 -0.28
C ALA A 46 0.83 -5.82 -1.17
N VAL A 47 -0.50 -5.76 -1.10
CA VAL A 47 -1.39 -6.53 -1.96
C VAL A 47 -1.21 -6.15 -3.42
N GLY A 48 -1.19 -4.86 -3.73
CA GLY A 48 -0.97 -4.35 -5.09
C GLY A 48 0.36 -4.82 -5.67
N LEU A 49 1.43 -4.76 -4.88
CA LEU A 49 2.75 -5.25 -5.28
C LEU A 49 2.74 -6.76 -5.52
N ALA A 50 2.15 -7.56 -4.63
CA ALA A 50 2.07 -9.01 -4.78
C ALA A 50 1.32 -9.41 -6.06
N VAL A 51 0.18 -8.79 -6.32
CA VAL A 51 -0.65 -9.03 -7.50
C VAL A 51 0.05 -8.60 -8.80
N ALA A 52 0.76 -7.48 -8.78
CA ALA A 52 1.54 -7.02 -9.93
C ALA A 52 2.74 -7.94 -10.20
N THR A 53 3.43 -8.39 -9.16
CA THR A 53 4.58 -9.31 -9.27
C THR A 53 4.14 -10.65 -9.84
N GLU A 54 3.04 -11.22 -9.35
CA GLU A 54 2.48 -12.46 -9.87
C GLU A 54 2.22 -12.38 -11.39
N LYS A 55 1.62 -11.28 -11.84
CA LYS A 55 1.35 -11.09 -13.26
C LYS A 55 2.62 -10.88 -14.07
N LEU A 56 3.58 -10.16 -13.55
CA LEU A 56 4.87 -9.97 -14.21
C LEU A 56 5.62 -11.30 -14.36
N GLU A 57 5.64 -12.12 -13.33
CA GLU A 57 6.26 -13.46 -13.37
C GLU A 57 5.55 -14.37 -14.39
N GLU A 58 4.23 -14.34 -14.44
CA GLU A 58 3.44 -15.06 -15.45
C GLU A 58 3.84 -14.62 -16.88
N LEU A 59 3.98 -13.33 -17.12
CA LEU A 59 4.39 -12.80 -18.42
C LEU A 59 5.84 -13.15 -18.76
N ILE A 60 6.74 -13.17 -17.79
CA ILE A 60 8.13 -13.59 -17.99
C ILE A 60 8.19 -15.06 -18.37
N ALA A 61 7.40 -15.90 -17.71
CA ALA A 61 7.33 -17.33 -17.98
C ALA A 61 6.61 -17.68 -19.29
N ALA A 62 5.76 -16.79 -19.79
CA ALA A 62 5.04 -17.01 -21.04
C ALA A 62 5.98 -16.96 -22.24
N THR A 63 5.74 -17.85 -23.20
CA THR A 63 6.47 -17.83 -24.48
C THR A 63 5.78 -16.90 -25.47
N PRO A 64 6.52 -16.18 -26.36
CA PRO A 64 5.90 -15.56 -27.51
C PRO A 64 5.21 -16.63 -28.41
N PRO A 65 4.01 -16.43 -28.95
CA PRO A 65 3.19 -15.22 -28.99
C PRO A 65 2.17 -15.06 -27.85
N ALA A 66 2.24 -15.90 -26.82
CA ALA A 66 1.31 -15.81 -25.68
C ALA A 66 1.44 -14.52 -24.84
N ARG A 67 2.54 -13.78 -25.03
CA ARG A 67 2.73 -12.47 -24.44
C ARG A 67 1.95 -11.42 -25.21
N ALA A 68 0.76 -11.13 -24.76
CA ALA A 68 -0.08 -10.05 -25.28
C ALA A 68 -0.45 -9.09 -24.16
N GLY A 69 -0.63 -7.82 -24.49
CA GLY A 69 -1.19 -6.83 -23.58
C GLY A 69 -2.62 -7.15 -23.19
N GLY A 70 -3.05 -6.72 -22.03
CA GLY A 70 -4.40 -6.95 -21.53
C GLY A 70 -4.66 -6.28 -20.21
N ASN A 71 -5.82 -6.58 -19.65
CA ASN A 71 -6.21 -6.15 -18.32
C ASN A 71 -7.11 -7.20 -17.67
N ASP A 72 -7.12 -7.21 -16.36
CA ASP A 72 -8.07 -7.99 -15.57
C ASP A 72 -8.33 -7.32 -14.21
N GLU A 73 -9.28 -7.86 -13.49
CA GLU A 73 -9.56 -7.50 -12.11
C GLU A 73 -9.39 -8.72 -11.22
N THR A 74 -8.73 -8.53 -10.12
CA THR A 74 -8.53 -9.56 -9.10
C THR A 74 -8.70 -8.97 -7.71
N ALA A 75 -8.88 -9.82 -6.73
CA ALA A 75 -8.92 -9.41 -5.34
C ALA A 75 -8.03 -10.33 -4.51
N LEU A 76 -7.26 -9.75 -3.62
CA LEU A 76 -6.45 -10.46 -2.65
C LEU A 76 -6.66 -9.83 -1.28
N ASP A 77 -6.93 -10.65 -0.27
CA ASP A 77 -7.20 -10.20 1.10
C ASP A 77 -8.28 -9.09 1.20
N GLY A 78 -9.31 -9.18 0.35
CA GLY A 78 -10.40 -8.22 0.33
C GLY A 78 -10.08 -6.89 -0.37
N VAL A 79 -8.90 -6.76 -0.97
CA VAL A 79 -8.50 -5.57 -1.73
C VAL A 79 -8.71 -5.84 -3.22
N PRO A 80 -9.66 -5.16 -3.89
CA PRO A 80 -9.83 -5.27 -5.33
C PRO A 80 -8.72 -4.49 -6.04
N VAL A 81 -8.07 -5.15 -7.00
CA VAL A 81 -6.96 -4.61 -7.78
C VAL A 81 -7.24 -4.81 -9.26
N THR A 82 -7.16 -3.74 -10.03
CA THR A 82 -7.17 -3.79 -11.50
C THR A 82 -5.74 -3.88 -11.99
N ARG A 83 -5.44 -4.90 -12.80
CA ARG A 83 -4.13 -5.06 -13.45
C ARG A 83 -4.24 -4.69 -14.92
N ILE A 84 -3.27 -3.93 -15.39
CA ILE A 84 -3.11 -3.60 -16.81
C ILE A 84 -1.67 -3.94 -17.19
N TRP A 85 -1.48 -4.70 -18.23
CA TRP A 85 -0.14 -5.04 -18.70
C TRP A 85 0.05 -4.73 -20.17
N ARG A 86 1.28 -4.35 -20.49
CA ARG A 86 1.71 -4.03 -21.84
C ARG A 86 2.95 -4.84 -22.19
N VAL A 87 2.99 -5.24 -23.44
CA VAL A 87 4.13 -5.93 -24.02
C VAL A 87 4.65 -5.09 -25.17
N ILE A 88 5.85 -4.55 -25.04
CA ILE A 88 6.46 -3.65 -26.01
C ILE A 88 7.67 -4.33 -26.62
N ALA A 89 7.57 -4.68 -27.89
CA ALA A 89 8.65 -5.31 -28.63
C ALA A 89 9.76 -4.29 -28.95
N ALA A 90 10.99 -4.79 -29.09
CA ALA A 90 12.19 -4.01 -29.43
C ALA A 90 12.47 -2.83 -28.47
N ALA A 91 12.13 -2.98 -27.22
CA ALA A 91 12.35 -1.98 -26.18
C ALA A 91 13.00 -2.62 -24.94
N PRO A 92 13.95 -1.97 -24.26
CA PRO A 92 14.55 -0.67 -24.60
C PRO A 92 15.51 -0.71 -25.79
N ALA A 93 15.81 -1.89 -26.32
CA ALA A 93 16.71 -2.11 -27.45
C ALA A 93 16.20 -3.23 -28.35
N PRO A 94 16.69 -3.31 -29.61
CA PRO A 94 16.41 -4.45 -30.48
C PRO A 94 16.79 -5.78 -29.82
N GLY A 95 15.96 -6.80 -29.97
CA GLY A 95 16.16 -8.12 -29.35
C GLY A 95 15.66 -8.23 -27.90
N LEU A 96 15.12 -7.17 -27.32
CA LEU A 96 14.49 -7.15 -26.02
C LEU A 96 12.99 -6.88 -26.14
N THR A 97 12.24 -7.38 -25.18
CA THR A 97 10.81 -7.08 -25.01
C THR A 97 10.63 -6.49 -23.63
N ARG A 98 10.01 -5.34 -23.58
CA ARG A 98 9.66 -4.67 -22.33
C ARG A 98 8.26 -5.11 -21.89
N LEU A 99 8.20 -5.58 -20.66
CA LEU A 99 6.97 -5.95 -19.99
C LEU A 99 6.65 -4.89 -18.95
N GLU A 100 5.45 -4.36 -18.98
CA GLU A 100 4.96 -3.41 -18.00
C GLU A 100 3.68 -3.96 -17.38
N VAL A 101 3.63 -3.99 -16.06
CA VAL A 101 2.43 -4.36 -15.31
C VAL A 101 2.09 -3.22 -14.37
N THR A 102 0.91 -2.65 -14.52
CA THR A 102 0.37 -1.63 -13.64
C THR A 102 -0.76 -2.21 -12.82
N ALA A 103 -0.63 -2.15 -11.52
CA ALA A 103 -1.70 -2.46 -10.57
C ALA A 103 -2.33 -1.16 -10.08
N ARG A 104 -3.64 -1.11 -10.05
CA ARG A 104 -4.43 0.01 -9.57
C ARG A 104 -5.41 -0.47 -8.50
N TRP A 105 -5.50 0.26 -7.41
CA TRP A 105 -6.52 0.09 -6.39
C TRP A 105 -7.01 1.44 -5.88
N ASP A 106 -8.25 1.50 -5.46
CA ASP A 106 -8.92 2.76 -5.16
C ASP A 106 -9.12 3.01 -3.65
N ARG A 107 -8.80 2.06 -2.80
CA ARG A 107 -8.97 2.18 -1.35
C ARG A 107 -7.68 1.85 -0.61
N PRO A 108 -7.30 2.64 0.39
CA PRO A 108 -7.98 3.81 0.97
C PRO A 108 -7.98 5.04 0.05
N ARG A 109 -7.15 5.04 -0.98
CA ARG A 109 -7.09 6.07 -2.04
C ARG A 109 -6.63 5.43 -3.34
N THR A 110 -6.94 6.05 -4.45
CA THR A 110 -6.45 5.60 -5.77
C THR A 110 -4.93 5.61 -5.79
N THR A 111 -4.36 4.46 -6.01
CA THR A 111 -2.91 4.26 -6.10
C THR A 111 -2.59 3.43 -7.34
N LEU A 112 -1.50 3.77 -7.99
CA LEU A 112 -0.96 3.07 -9.14
C LEU A 112 0.46 2.60 -8.81
N LEU A 113 0.75 1.35 -9.10
CA LEU A 113 2.08 0.76 -9.01
C LEU A 113 2.42 0.14 -10.36
N THR A 114 3.54 0.51 -10.94
CA THR A 114 4.00 -0.06 -12.21
C THR A 114 5.31 -0.80 -12.02
N LEU A 115 5.33 -2.06 -12.41
CA LEU A 115 6.52 -2.89 -12.50
C LEU A 115 6.95 -3.00 -13.97
N VAL A 116 8.25 -2.96 -14.20
CA VAL A 116 8.83 -3.02 -15.54
C VAL A 116 9.92 -4.08 -15.56
N ALA A 117 9.90 -4.95 -16.55
CA ALA A 117 10.97 -5.90 -16.83
C ALA A 117 11.32 -5.86 -18.31
N ALA A 118 12.58 -6.13 -18.63
CA ALA A 118 13.04 -6.37 -19.99
C ALA A 118 13.48 -7.84 -20.11
N VAL A 119 12.92 -8.54 -21.09
CA VAL A 119 13.24 -9.94 -21.36
C VAL A 119 13.72 -10.10 -22.78
N PRO A 120 14.59 -11.08 -23.07
CA PRO A 120 14.99 -11.34 -24.44
C PRO A 120 13.80 -11.68 -25.32
N ALA A 121 13.73 -11.10 -26.52
CA ALA A 121 12.72 -11.45 -27.50
C ALA A 121 12.95 -12.90 -27.96
N GLY A 122 11.91 -13.75 -27.83
CA GLY A 122 12.01 -15.14 -28.21
C GLY A 122 12.74 -16.05 -27.21
N ALA A 123 13.15 -15.55 -26.04
CA ALA A 123 13.72 -16.40 -25.01
C ALA A 123 12.64 -17.33 -24.41
N VAL A 124 12.89 -18.63 -24.51
CA VAL A 124 12.22 -19.64 -23.70
C VAL A 124 13.07 -19.76 -22.43
N LEU A 125 12.53 -19.33 -21.29
CA LEU A 125 13.17 -19.61 -20.01
C LEU A 125 13.05 -21.12 -19.74
N PRO A 126 14.15 -21.74 -19.33
CA PRO A 126 14.15 -23.15 -19.02
C PRO A 126 13.25 -23.49 -17.85
#